data_5282809e94bab096d617dc4fdae06cab
#
_entry.id   5282809e94bab096d617dc4fdae06cab
#
_cell.length_a   1.000
_cell.length_b   1.000
_cell.length_c   1.000
_cell.angle_alpha   90.00
_cell.angle_beta   90.00
_cell.angle_gamma   90.00
#
_symmetry.space_group_name_H-M   'P 1'
#
loop_
_entity.id
_entity.type
_entity.pdbx_description
1 polymer ?
#
loop_
_entity_poly.entity_id
_entity_poly.type
_entity_poly.pdbx_seq_one_letter_code
_entity_poly.pdbx_strand_id
1 'polypeptide(L)'
;MKFVILTDTHFVASGRKLYGLDPAERLVAAVNRINRDHPDISFVILTGDLAHWGEDAAYENLASVLARLSAPTILLMGNHDKRESFGRFFPGVPRDESGFVQSVHLFDAATLVTLDTLNEAAPDHAGLLCEARLAFLERALSSAPADRPLLLFQHHPPFDTGLRYMDGIKLANPEAEWDVIARTRKPDYLFMGHLHRPISGIWRGIPFHIQRALSHQVAFDLETADHIPGSHELPDYSHVTVGAGQVVIHQCSFLYDGPLFSLQDRAALEWINR
;
A
#
# COMPACT_ATOMS: atom_id res chain seq x y z
N MET A 1 -0.46 -3.75 18.45
CA MET A 1 -0.69 -2.62 17.50
C MET A 1 -1.62 -3.09 16.40
N LYS A 2 -2.54 -2.24 15.95
CA LYS A 2 -3.45 -2.50 14.82
C LYS A 2 -3.34 -1.36 13.84
N PHE A 3 -3.38 -1.63 12.54
CA PHE A 3 -3.39 -0.60 11.50
C PHE A 3 -4.07 -1.12 10.22
N VAL A 4 -4.40 -0.20 9.32
CA VAL A 4 -5.02 -0.52 8.03
C VAL A 4 -4.07 -0.15 6.89
N ILE A 5 -4.00 -1.01 5.86
CA ILE A 5 -3.27 -0.75 4.61
C ILE A 5 -4.29 -0.49 3.51
N LEU A 6 -4.12 0.63 2.82
CA LEU A 6 -4.74 1.00 1.55
C LEU A 6 -3.62 1.20 0.52
N THR A 7 -3.94 1.10 -0.76
CA THR A 7 -2.97 1.36 -1.84
C THR A 7 -3.69 1.75 -3.14
N ASP A 8 -2.95 2.34 -4.05
CA ASP A 8 -3.35 2.55 -5.44
C ASP A 8 -4.75 3.19 -5.52
N THR A 9 -4.88 4.33 -4.84
CA THR A 9 -6.13 5.10 -4.80
C THR A 9 -6.42 5.80 -6.11
N HIS A 10 -5.37 6.15 -6.89
CA HIS A 10 -5.43 6.74 -8.21
C HIS A 10 -6.43 7.88 -8.32
N PHE A 11 -6.38 8.81 -7.38
CA PHE A 11 -7.27 9.96 -7.38
C PHE A 11 -7.11 10.79 -8.66
N VAL A 12 -8.22 11.37 -9.06
CA VAL A 12 -8.34 12.35 -10.15
C VAL A 12 -9.07 13.58 -9.64
N ALA A 13 -9.11 14.65 -10.42
CA ALA A 13 -9.87 15.84 -10.08
C ALA A 13 -11.34 15.49 -9.76
N SER A 14 -11.94 16.19 -8.83
CA SER A 14 -13.32 15.97 -8.39
C SER A 14 -14.29 15.93 -9.57
N GLY A 15 -15.22 14.97 -9.55
CA GLY A 15 -16.21 14.76 -10.61
C GLY A 15 -15.66 14.06 -11.87
N ARG A 16 -14.39 13.68 -11.89
CA ARG A 16 -13.80 12.88 -12.98
C ARG A 16 -13.86 11.38 -12.65
N LYS A 17 -13.93 10.57 -13.68
CA LYS A 17 -13.87 9.11 -13.58
C LYS A 17 -12.57 8.59 -14.19
N LEU A 18 -12.06 7.50 -13.63
CA LEU A 18 -10.91 6.75 -14.13
C LEU A 18 -11.40 5.34 -14.49
N TYR A 19 -11.22 4.91 -15.72
CA TYR A 19 -11.71 3.61 -16.23
C TYR A 19 -13.18 3.33 -15.89
N GLY A 20 -14.02 4.37 -15.89
CA GLY A 20 -15.44 4.26 -15.56
C GLY A 20 -15.79 4.28 -14.06
N LEU A 21 -14.80 4.32 -13.17
CA LEU A 21 -14.96 4.37 -11.72
C LEU A 21 -14.70 5.78 -11.18
N ASP A 22 -15.31 6.11 -10.05
CA ASP A 22 -14.94 7.28 -9.25
C ASP A 22 -14.05 6.82 -8.09
N PRO A 23 -12.73 7.14 -8.10
CA PRO A 23 -11.82 6.75 -7.03
C PRO A 23 -12.20 7.36 -5.67
N ALA A 24 -12.79 8.56 -5.67
CA ALA A 24 -13.19 9.22 -4.43
C ALA A 24 -14.36 8.49 -3.75
N GLU A 25 -15.35 8.01 -4.49
CA GLU A 25 -16.46 7.21 -3.93
C GLU A 25 -15.92 5.96 -3.23
N ARG A 26 -14.93 5.28 -3.81
CA ARG A 26 -14.32 4.07 -3.23
C ARG A 26 -13.56 4.37 -1.93
N LEU A 27 -12.72 5.41 -1.91
CA LEU A 27 -12.02 5.79 -0.70
C LEU A 27 -12.99 6.29 0.39
N VAL A 28 -14.02 7.05 0.04
CA VAL A 28 -15.06 7.46 0.99
C VAL A 28 -15.75 6.25 1.63
N ALA A 29 -16.09 5.23 0.85
CA ALA A 29 -16.67 3.99 1.38
C ALA A 29 -15.70 3.27 2.33
N ALA A 30 -14.41 3.16 1.95
CA ALA A 30 -13.38 2.57 2.80
C ALA A 30 -13.19 3.36 4.11
N VAL A 31 -13.07 4.70 4.04
CA VAL A 31 -12.94 5.58 5.22
C VAL A 31 -14.11 5.43 6.18
N ASN A 32 -15.34 5.44 5.66
CA ASN A 32 -16.54 5.26 6.49
C ASN A 32 -16.53 3.88 7.19
N ARG A 33 -16.12 2.84 6.47
CA ARG A 33 -16.02 1.48 7.00
C ARG A 33 -14.93 1.37 8.07
N ILE A 34 -13.75 1.93 7.81
CA ILE A 34 -12.61 1.94 8.74
C ILE A 34 -12.99 2.66 10.03
N ASN A 35 -13.54 3.88 9.94
CA ASN A 35 -13.93 4.66 11.12
C ASN A 35 -14.98 3.95 11.98
N ARG A 36 -15.93 3.23 11.35
CA ARG A 36 -16.98 2.50 12.05
C ARG A 36 -16.48 1.22 12.70
N ASP A 37 -15.72 0.40 11.95
CA ASP A 37 -15.41 -0.98 12.34
C ASP A 37 -14.06 -1.09 13.08
N HIS A 38 -13.18 -0.09 12.93
CA HIS A 38 -11.82 -0.11 13.47
C HIS A 38 -11.46 1.19 14.24
N PRO A 39 -12.24 1.58 15.25
CA PRO A 39 -12.01 2.85 15.97
C PRO A 39 -10.72 2.88 16.80
N ASP A 40 -10.06 1.72 17.00
CA ASP A 40 -8.88 1.52 17.84
C ASP A 40 -7.59 1.28 17.05
N ILE A 41 -7.58 1.54 15.74
CA ILE A 41 -6.35 1.43 14.94
C ILE A 41 -5.38 2.57 15.25
N SER A 42 -4.10 2.26 15.18
CA SER A 42 -3.02 3.23 15.42
C SER A 42 -2.85 4.22 14.28
N PHE A 43 -3.04 3.77 13.04
CA PHE A 43 -2.93 4.58 11.80
C PHE A 43 -3.52 3.84 10.59
N VAL A 44 -3.68 4.59 9.50
CA VAL A 44 -3.92 4.06 8.15
C VAL A 44 -2.69 4.38 7.31
N ILE A 45 -2.12 3.39 6.61
CA ILE A 45 -1.00 3.58 5.70
C ILE A 45 -1.46 3.40 4.25
N LEU A 46 -1.08 4.35 3.37
CA LEU A 46 -1.31 4.28 1.95
C LEU A 46 0.02 4.04 1.23
N THR A 47 0.15 2.91 0.53
CA THR A 47 1.43 2.44 -0.01
C THR A 47 1.71 2.90 -1.44
N GLY A 48 1.25 4.09 -1.81
CA GLY A 48 1.59 4.77 -3.07
C GLY A 48 0.45 4.80 -4.09
N ASP A 49 0.75 5.39 -5.25
CA ASP A 49 -0.19 5.68 -6.34
C ASP A 49 -1.43 6.40 -5.85
N LEU A 50 -1.17 7.53 -5.17
CA LEU A 50 -2.19 8.33 -4.51
C LEU A 50 -3.03 9.09 -5.53
N ALA A 51 -2.38 9.73 -6.54
CA ALA A 51 -3.00 10.45 -7.64
C ALA A 51 -2.60 9.82 -8.98
N HIS A 52 -3.54 9.71 -9.93
CA HIS A 52 -3.30 8.97 -11.19
C HIS A 52 -2.33 9.69 -12.14
N TRP A 53 -2.38 11.01 -12.20
CA TRP A 53 -1.46 11.84 -13.02
C TRP A 53 -0.60 12.79 -12.18
N GLY A 54 -0.68 12.69 -10.85
CA GLY A 54 0.05 13.55 -9.92
C GLY A 54 -0.32 15.03 -10.02
N GLU A 55 -1.56 15.36 -10.45
CA GLU A 55 -2.05 16.73 -10.55
C GLU A 55 -2.58 17.27 -9.23
N ASP A 56 -2.46 18.59 -9.03
CA ASP A 56 -2.86 19.29 -7.80
C ASP A 56 -4.32 19.02 -7.42
N ALA A 57 -5.25 19.05 -8.40
CA ALA A 57 -6.66 18.84 -8.15
C ALA A 57 -6.98 17.41 -7.64
N ALA A 58 -6.16 16.42 -7.99
CA ALA A 58 -6.30 15.06 -7.46
C ALA A 58 -5.85 14.99 -5.99
N TYR A 59 -4.72 15.62 -5.66
CA TYR A 59 -4.24 15.67 -4.27
C TYR A 59 -5.15 16.51 -3.37
N GLU A 60 -5.72 17.61 -3.86
CA GLU A 60 -6.73 18.38 -3.14
C GLU A 60 -7.95 17.51 -2.79
N ASN A 61 -8.47 16.79 -3.79
CA ASN A 61 -9.57 15.87 -3.61
C ASN A 61 -9.24 14.75 -2.62
N LEU A 62 -8.06 14.11 -2.77
CA LEU A 62 -7.57 13.09 -1.85
C LEU A 62 -7.46 13.61 -0.41
N ALA A 63 -6.85 14.78 -0.22
CA ALA A 63 -6.69 15.39 1.10
C ALA A 63 -8.04 15.62 1.80
N SER A 64 -9.06 16.07 1.04
CA SER A 64 -10.41 16.28 1.55
C SER A 64 -11.07 14.99 2.07
N VAL A 65 -10.80 13.85 1.42
CA VAL A 65 -11.33 12.56 1.85
C VAL A 65 -10.54 11.98 3.01
N LEU A 66 -9.20 12.05 2.96
CA LEU A 66 -8.34 11.58 4.06
C LEU A 66 -8.56 12.33 5.36
N ALA A 67 -8.90 13.63 5.30
CA ALA A 67 -9.25 14.42 6.49
C ALA A 67 -10.47 13.87 7.26
N ARG A 68 -11.26 12.97 6.68
CA ARG A 68 -12.39 12.29 7.33
C ARG A 68 -11.98 11.05 8.12
N LEU A 69 -10.74 10.56 8.00
CA LEU A 69 -10.23 9.46 8.82
C LEU A 69 -10.09 9.91 10.27
N SER A 70 -10.54 9.06 11.20
CA SER A 70 -10.37 9.28 12.64
C SER A 70 -8.96 8.95 13.12
N ALA A 71 -8.25 8.08 12.40
CA ALA A 71 -6.87 7.70 12.69
C ALA A 71 -5.88 8.52 11.83
N PRO A 72 -4.64 8.76 12.32
CA PRO A 72 -3.61 9.41 11.53
C PRO A 72 -3.22 8.59 10.29
N THR A 73 -2.67 9.26 9.27
CA THR A 73 -2.23 8.63 8.02
C THR A 73 -0.71 8.63 7.88
N ILE A 74 -0.18 7.55 7.28
CA ILE A 74 1.18 7.46 6.77
C ILE A 74 1.06 7.32 5.25
N LEU A 75 1.72 8.19 4.48
CA LEU A 75 1.61 8.22 3.03
C LEU A 75 2.94 7.91 2.37
N LEU A 76 2.95 6.98 1.41
CA LEU A 76 4.06 6.68 0.53
C LEU A 76 3.76 7.20 -0.89
N MET A 77 4.79 7.27 -1.71
CA MET A 77 4.69 7.63 -3.13
C MET A 77 4.73 6.37 -4.00
N GLY A 78 3.92 6.35 -5.07
CA GLY A 78 3.99 5.39 -6.16
C GLY A 78 4.43 6.04 -7.47
N ASN A 79 4.46 5.27 -8.56
CA ASN A 79 4.95 5.75 -9.86
C ASN A 79 4.03 6.76 -10.55
N HIS A 80 2.77 6.83 -10.18
CA HIS A 80 1.83 7.83 -10.70
C HIS A 80 1.91 9.17 -9.97
N ASP A 81 2.58 9.24 -8.83
CA ASP A 81 2.66 10.43 -8.00
C ASP A 81 3.74 11.43 -8.47
N LYS A 82 3.60 12.69 -8.03
CA LYS A 82 4.58 13.76 -8.24
C LYS A 82 4.94 14.42 -6.92
N ARG A 83 6.22 14.39 -6.53
CA ARG A 83 6.71 14.92 -5.23
C ARG A 83 6.38 16.39 -5.03
N GLU A 84 6.49 17.20 -6.10
CA GLU A 84 6.22 18.64 -6.01
C GLU A 84 4.76 18.91 -5.69
N SER A 85 3.82 18.36 -6.47
CA SER A 85 2.37 18.51 -6.24
C SER A 85 1.97 17.91 -4.91
N PHE A 86 2.40 16.69 -4.60
CA PHE A 86 2.15 16.05 -3.32
C PHE A 86 2.58 16.94 -2.13
N GLY A 87 3.75 17.56 -2.22
CA GLY A 87 4.27 18.41 -1.15
C GLY A 87 3.44 19.66 -0.87
N ARG A 88 2.70 20.16 -1.87
CA ARG A 88 1.79 21.32 -1.67
C ARG A 88 0.57 20.96 -0.81
N PHE A 89 0.04 19.75 -0.95
CA PHE A 89 -1.19 19.32 -0.26
C PHE A 89 -0.91 18.52 1.01
N PHE A 90 0.28 17.91 1.11
CA PHE A 90 0.71 17.12 2.27
C PHE A 90 2.05 17.61 2.85
N PRO A 91 2.16 18.90 3.24
CA PRO A 91 3.43 19.47 3.70
C PRO A 91 3.92 18.88 5.02
N GLY A 92 3.04 18.24 5.81
CA GLY A 92 3.38 17.59 7.08
C GLY A 92 3.89 16.16 6.96
N VAL A 93 3.90 15.57 5.74
CA VAL A 93 4.40 14.20 5.56
C VAL A 93 5.94 14.20 5.65
N PRO A 94 6.53 13.30 6.48
CA PRO A 94 7.97 13.25 6.68
C PRO A 94 8.74 13.02 5.37
N ARG A 95 9.87 13.70 5.27
CA ARG A 95 10.86 13.52 4.20
C ARG A 95 12.23 13.30 4.83
N ASP A 96 13.07 12.54 4.14
CA ASP A 96 14.46 12.44 4.54
C ASP A 96 15.28 13.70 4.20
N GLU A 97 16.55 13.71 4.57
CA GLU A 97 17.48 14.81 4.33
C GLU A 97 17.67 15.14 2.83
N SER A 98 17.40 14.18 1.95
CA SER A 98 17.48 14.31 0.49
C SER A 98 16.13 14.71 -0.14
N GLY A 99 15.06 14.89 0.67
CA GLY A 99 13.74 15.32 0.23
C GLY A 99 12.83 14.18 -0.26
N PHE A 100 13.25 12.92 -0.15
CA PHE A 100 12.41 11.77 -0.47
C PHE A 100 11.35 11.53 0.60
N VAL A 101 10.15 11.08 0.18
CA VAL A 101 9.04 10.75 1.07
C VAL A 101 9.27 9.37 1.70
N GLN A 102 10.17 9.32 2.66
CA GLN A 102 10.56 8.11 3.39
C GLN A 102 10.90 8.45 4.84
N SER A 103 10.63 7.50 5.74
CA SER A 103 10.76 7.74 7.18
C SER A 103 10.84 6.45 7.99
N VAL A 104 11.27 6.59 9.26
CA VAL A 104 11.20 5.52 10.27
C VAL A 104 10.20 5.90 11.33
N HIS A 105 9.26 5.02 11.61
CA HIS A 105 8.25 5.19 12.66
C HIS A 105 8.48 4.15 13.76
N LEU A 106 8.70 4.62 14.97
CA LEU A 106 8.93 3.78 16.13
C LEU A 106 7.63 3.63 16.94
N PHE A 107 7.10 2.42 16.99
CA PHE A 107 5.99 2.05 17.87
C PHE A 107 6.48 1.02 18.89
N ASP A 108 5.82 0.92 20.04
CA ASP A 108 6.17 -0.09 21.04
C ASP A 108 6.10 -1.51 20.49
N ALA A 109 5.17 -1.79 19.59
CA ALA A 109 4.92 -3.13 19.04
C ALA A 109 5.70 -3.42 17.74
N ALA A 110 6.23 -2.43 17.03
CA ALA A 110 6.97 -2.61 15.78
C ALA A 110 7.75 -1.35 15.39
N THR A 111 8.79 -1.52 14.58
CA THR A 111 9.43 -0.45 13.81
C THR A 111 8.93 -0.53 12.38
N LEU A 112 8.44 0.59 11.82
CA LEU A 112 8.07 0.69 10.41
C LEU A 112 9.10 1.54 9.68
N VAL A 113 9.55 1.06 8.53
CA VAL A 113 10.36 1.82 7.57
C VAL A 113 9.53 2.00 6.32
N THR A 114 9.31 3.26 5.92
CA THR A 114 8.69 3.60 4.63
C THR A 114 9.78 4.02 3.67
N LEU A 115 9.78 3.47 2.45
CA LEU A 115 10.82 3.67 1.45
C LEU A 115 10.21 4.26 0.16
N ASP A 116 10.74 5.38 -0.29
CA ASP A 116 10.33 6.03 -1.54
C ASP A 116 11.00 5.35 -2.73
N THR A 117 10.22 4.61 -3.52
CA THR A 117 10.69 3.95 -4.74
C THR A 117 10.30 4.68 -6.03
N LEU A 118 9.61 5.84 -5.94
CA LEU A 118 9.21 6.63 -7.10
C LEU A 118 10.43 7.07 -7.92
N ASN A 119 10.40 6.81 -9.21
CA ASN A 119 11.34 7.33 -10.20
C ASN A 119 10.62 8.24 -11.19
N GLU A 120 10.56 9.55 -10.90
CA GLU A 120 9.88 10.53 -11.78
C GLU A 120 10.54 10.67 -13.16
N ALA A 121 11.76 10.15 -13.32
CA ALA A 121 12.47 10.17 -14.60
C ALA A 121 12.23 8.90 -15.44
N ALA A 122 11.62 7.86 -14.88
CA ALA A 122 11.34 6.64 -15.60
C ALA A 122 10.24 6.84 -16.67
N PRO A 123 10.48 6.49 -17.92
CA PRO A 123 9.46 6.56 -18.96
C PRO A 123 8.43 5.42 -18.85
N ASP A 124 8.73 4.39 -18.11
CA ASP A 124 8.04 3.09 -18.05
C ASP A 124 7.41 2.78 -16.69
N HIS A 125 7.38 3.74 -15.78
CA HIS A 125 6.83 3.58 -14.42
C HIS A 125 7.60 2.62 -13.49
N ALA A 126 8.80 2.16 -13.86
CA ALA A 126 9.62 1.33 -12.98
C ALA A 126 10.15 2.12 -11.76
N GLY A 127 10.16 1.48 -10.61
CA GLY A 127 10.74 2.04 -9.39
C GLY A 127 12.28 2.08 -9.46
N LEU A 128 12.91 2.93 -8.67
CA LEU A 128 14.37 2.98 -8.54
C LEU A 128 14.78 3.40 -7.13
N LEU A 129 15.82 2.83 -6.60
CA LEU A 129 16.52 3.30 -5.39
C LEU A 129 17.87 3.91 -5.78
N CYS A 130 17.98 5.23 -5.74
CA CYS A 130 19.27 5.91 -5.92
C CYS A 130 20.15 5.74 -4.66
N GLU A 131 21.42 6.13 -4.76
CA GLU A 131 22.39 6.01 -3.64
C GLU A 131 21.88 6.61 -2.33
N ALA A 132 21.24 7.79 -2.38
CA ALA A 132 20.70 8.43 -1.18
C ALA A 132 19.60 7.61 -0.51
N ARG A 133 18.70 6.98 -1.29
CA ARG A 133 17.62 6.12 -0.77
C ARG A 133 18.15 4.77 -0.26
N LEU A 134 19.16 4.19 -0.92
CA LEU A 134 19.87 3.01 -0.43
C LEU A 134 20.60 3.31 0.89
N ALA A 135 21.26 4.46 0.99
CA ALA A 135 21.91 4.89 2.23
C ALA A 135 20.90 5.14 3.37
N PHE A 136 19.71 5.70 3.05
CA PHE A 136 18.63 5.81 4.02
C PHE A 136 18.18 4.43 4.51
N LEU A 137 17.91 3.48 3.58
CA LEU A 137 17.51 2.12 3.90
C LEU A 137 18.54 1.45 4.82
N GLU A 138 19.84 1.56 4.49
CA GLU A 138 20.91 1.01 5.30
C GLU A 138 20.91 1.55 6.73
N ARG A 139 20.82 2.87 6.91
CA ARG A 139 20.74 3.49 8.23
C ARG A 139 19.47 3.04 8.99
N ALA A 140 18.33 3.04 8.32
CA ALA A 140 17.05 2.65 8.92
C ALA A 140 17.05 1.20 9.42
N LEU A 141 17.54 0.27 8.60
CA LEU A 141 17.60 -1.15 8.96
C LEU A 141 18.65 -1.42 10.05
N SER A 142 19.82 -0.77 9.98
CA SER A 142 20.91 -0.94 10.95
C SER A 142 20.55 -0.38 12.33
N SER A 143 19.77 0.70 12.38
CA SER A 143 19.39 1.37 13.63
C SER A 143 18.10 0.82 14.25
N ALA A 144 17.37 -0.05 13.55
CA ALA A 144 16.10 -0.57 14.03
C ALA A 144 16.28 -1.41 15.31
N PRO A 145 15.51 -1.15 16.39
CA PRO A 145 15.55 -1.92 17.61
C PRO A 145 15.31 -3.41 17.36
N ALA A 146 16.17 -4.28 17.93
CA ALA A 146 16.08 -5.73 17.70
C ALA A 146 14.98 -6.43 18.52
N ASP A 147 14.39 -5.73 19.49
CA ASP A 147 13.40 -6.26 20.43
C ASP A 147 11.96 -6.30 19.88
N ARG A 148 11.74 -5.81 18.66
CA ARG A 148 10.43 -5.73 18.03
C ARG A 148 10.50 -6.00 16.54
N PRO A 149 9.37 -6.41 15.88
CA PRO A 149 9.29 -6.61 14.44
C PRO A 149 9.68 -5.36 13.65
N LEU A 150 10.40 -5.57 12.54
CA LEU A 150 10.77 -4.56 11.56
C LEU A 150 9.91 -4.76 10.29
N LEU A 151 9.05 -3.81 10.00
CA LEU A 151 8.14 -3.84 8.85
C LEU A 151 8.63 -2.84 7.80
N LEU A 152 8.91 -3.31 6.58
CA LEU A 152 9.31 -2.47 5.46
C LEU A 152 8.12 -2.25 4.53
N PHE A 153 7.87 -0.99 4.20
CA PHE A 153 6.81 -0.57 3.27
C PHE A 153 7.44 0.15 2.09
N GLN A 154 7.11 -0.28 0.89
CA GLN A 154 7.48 0.37 -0.36
C GLN A 154 6.38 0.17 -1.39
N HIS A 155 6.41 0.92 -2.51
CA HIS A 155 5.39 0.77 -3.54
C HIS A 155 5.71 -0.38 -4.49
N HIS A 156 6.87 -0.33 -5.15
CA HIS A 156 7.27 -1.29 -6.17
C HIS A 156 7.84 -2.58 -5.57
N PRO A 157 7.37 -3.77 -6.01
CA PRO A 157 7.99 -5.04 -5.66
C PRO A 157 9.41 -5.16 -6.21
N PRO A 158 10.36 -5.77 -5.47
CA PRO A 158 11.72 -6.03 -5.95
C PRO A 158 11.88 -7.40 -6.64
N PHE A 159 10.78 -8.06 -7.02
CA PHE A 159 10.78 -9.41 -7.57
C PHE A 159 9.65 -9.61 -8.58
N ASP A 160 9.77 -10.68 -9.37
CA ASP A 160 8.73 -11.08 -10.30
C ASP A 160 7.61 -11.85 -9.58
N THR A 161 6.37 -11.58 -9.99
CA THR A 161 5.15 -12.21 -9.45
C THR A 161 4.47 -13.11 -10.46
N GLY A 162 4.94 -13.12 -11.70
CA GLY A 162 4.36 -13.83 -12.82
C GLY A 162 3.37 -13.00 -13.64
N LEU A 163 3.01 -11.81 -13.19
CA LEU A 163 2.25 -10.84 -13.99
C LEU A 163 3.20 -10.17 -14.98
N ARG A 164 3.37 -10.77 -16.16
CA ARG A 164 4.49 -10.49 -17.08
C ARG A 164 4.71 -9.02 -17.41
N TYR A 165 3.65 -8.27 -17.67
CA TYR A 165 3.78 -6.83 -17.92
C TYR A 165 4.24 -6.10 -16.66
N MET A 166 3.59 -6.37 -15.51
CA MET A 166 3.88 -5.70 -14.24
C MET A 166 5.29 -6.03 -13.72
N ASP A 167 5.78 -7.24 -14.00
CA ASP A 167 7.15 -7.64 -13.69
C ASP A 167 8.19 -6.79 -14.46
N GLY A 168 7.81 -6.25 -15.63
CA GLY A 168 8.65 -5.33 -16.42
C GLY A 168 8.79 -3.93 -15.80
N ILE A 169 7.88 -3.53 -14.91
CA ILE A 169 7.84 -2.21 -14.28
C ILE A 169 7.98 -2.26 -12.75
N LYS A 170 8.52 -3.36 -12.22
CA LYS A 170 8.92 -3.50 -10.81
C LYS A 170 10.05 -2.54 -10.43
N LEU A 171 10.63 -2.70 -9.25
CA LEU A 171 11.87 -2.01 -8.87
C LEU A 171 13.00 -2.37 -9.85
N ALA A 172 13.62 -1.36 -10.49
CA ALA A 172 14.62 -1.57 -11.55
C ALA A 172 15.97 -2.11 -11.02
N ASN A 173 16.29 -1.84 -9.75
CA ASN A 173 17.55 -2.27 -9.14
C ASN A 173 17.34 -3.11 -7.86
N PRO A 174 16.63 -4.26 -7.94
CA PRO A 174 16.28 -5.07 -6.77
C PRO A 174 17.49 -5.68 -6.07
N GLU A 175 18.58 -5.95 -6.80
CA GLU A 175 19.80 -6.48 -6.20
C GLU A 175 20.49 -5.45 -5.29
N ALA A 176 20.46 -4.16 -5.65
CA ALA A 176 21.00 -3.11 -4.79
C ALA A 176 20.22 -2.98 -3.48
N GLU A 177 18.89 -3.12 -3.51
CA GLU A 177 18.07 -3.20 -2.30
C GLU A 177 18.43 -4.43 -1.46
N TRP A 178 18.51 -5.60 -2.12
CA TRP A 178 18.87 -6.84 -1.43
C TRP A 178 20.24 -6.77 -0.77
N ASP A 179 21.25 -6.19 -1.44
CA ASP A 179 22.59 -6.05 -0.90
C ASP A 179 22.60 -5.23 0.40
N VAL A 180 21.74 -4.20 0.48
CA VAL A 180 21.56 -3.45 1.74
C VAL A 180 20.91 -4.33 2.80
N ILE A 181 19.81 -5.00 2.47
CA ILE A 181 19.09 -5.87 3.40
C ILE A 181 19.99 -7.00 3.91
N ALA A 182 20.77 -7.64 3.02
CA ALA A 182 21.59 -8.79 3.36
C ALA A 182 22.76 -8.45 4.33
N ARG A 183 23.29 -7.22 4.24
CA ARG A 183 24.40 -6.78 5.12
C ARG A 183 23.95 -6.04 6.39
N THR A 184 22.65 -5.79 6.54
CA THR A 184 22.08 -5.11 7.70
C THR A 184 21.10 -6.02 8.45
N ARG A 185 19.93 -5.50 8.81
CA ARG A 185 18.85 -6.28 9.41
C ARG A 185 17.77 -6.59 8.37
N LYS A 186 17.48 -7.89 8.19
CA LYS A 186 16.37 -8.34 7.35
C LYS A 186 15.03 -7.89 7.95
N PRO A 187 14.12 -7.28 7.18
CA PRO A 187 12.76 -7.02 7.63
C PRO A 187 12.02 -8.32 7.98
N ASP A 188 11.18 -8.28 9.00
CA ASP A 188 10.32 -9.40 9.38
C ASP A 188 9.12 -9.54 8.45
N TYR A 189 8.73 -8.44 7.77
CA TYR A 189 7.66 -8.42 6.77
C TYR A 189 7.85 -7.27 5.75
N LEU A 190 7.48 -7.51 4.48
CA LEU A 190 7.51 -6.52 3.40
C LEU A 190 6.08 -6.27 2.90
N PHE A 191 5.67 -5.00 2.86
CA PHE A 191 4.35 -4.56 2.38
C PHE A 191 4.48 -3.67 1.16
N MET A 192 3.64 -3.90 0.13
CA MET A 192 3.75 -3.21 -1.15
C MET A 192 2.37 -2.94 -1.77
N GLY A 193 2.35 -2.09 -2.81
CA GLY A 193 1.23 -1.83 -3.70
C GLY A 193 1.55 -2.20 -5.15
N HIS A 194 1.24 -1.28 -6.08
CA HIS A 194 1.64 -1.29 -7.48
C HIS A 194 0.95 -2.33 -8.37
N LEU A 195 0.78 -3.57 -7.90
CA LEU A 195 0.29 -4.66 -8.74
C LEU A 195 -1.23 -4.77 -8.82
N HIS A 196 -1.95 -3.95 -8.05
CA HIS A 196 -3.41 -3.93 -7.99
C HIS A 196 -4.05 -5.30 -7.74
N ARG A 197 -3.30 -6.24 -7.14
CA ARG A 197 -3.77 -7.58 -6.78
C ARG A 197 -3.29 -7.99 -5.39
N PRO A 198 -4.10 -8.76 -4.65
CA PRO A 198 -3.66 -9.33 -3.39
C PRO A 198 -2.70 -10.50 -3.68
N ILE A 199 -1.43 -10.30 -3.40
CA ILE A 199 -0.40 -11.32 -3.59
C ILE A 199 0.38 -11.47 -2.29
N SER A 200 0.58 -12.70 -1.85
CA SER A 200 1.40 -13.00 -0.67
C SER A 200 2.35 -14.14 -0.95
N GLY A 201 3.51 -14.10 -0.33
CA GLY A 201 4.54 -15.11 -0.54
C GLY A 201 5.76 -14.88 0.34
N ILE A 202 6.89 -15.42 -0.10
CA ILE A 202 8.19 -15.25 0.57
C ILE A 202 9.24 -14.87 -0.49
N TRP A 203 9.90 -13.73 -0.27
CA TRP A 203 11.03 -13.28 -1.08
C TRP A 203 12.31 -13.36 -0.26
N ARG A 204 13.27 -14.21 -0.68
CA ARG A 204 14.59 -14.39 -0.02
C ARG A 204 14.48 -14.60 1.51
N GLY A 205 13.41 -15.29 1.93
CA GLY A 205 13.12 -15.56 3.33
C GLY A 205 12.43 -14.42 4.09
N ILE A 206 11.94 -13.39 3.41
CA ILE A 206 11.11 -12.33 3.96
C ILE A 206 9.66 -12.59 3.52
N PRO A 207 8.71 -12.78 4.44
CA PRO A 207 7.29 -12.80 4.10
C PRO A 207 6.86 -11.47 3.50
N PHE A 208 5.99 -11.50 2.50
CA PHE A 208 5.47 -10.28 1.91
C PHE A 208 3.96 -10.32 1.66
N HIS A 209 3.38 -9.14 1.60
CA HIS A 209 2.01 -8.91 1.19
C HIS A 209 1.93 -7.70 0.26
N ILE A 210 1.31 -7.89 -0.89
CA ILE A 210 0.94 -6.82 -1.83
C ILE A 210 -0.55 -6.60 -1.68
N GLN A 211 -0.93 -5.38 -1.33
CA GLN A 211 -2.32 -5.00 -1.12
C GLN A 211 -3.03 -4.81 -2.46
N ARG A 212 -4.30 -5.22 -2.53
CA ARG A 212 -5.20 -4.94 -3.65
C ARG A 212 -5.47 -3.44 -3.76
N ALA A 213 -5.50 -2.91 -4.98
CA ALA A 213 -5.79 -1.51 -5.23
C ALA A 213 -7.18 -1.10 -4.74
N LEU A 214 -7.31 0.15 -4.33
CA LEU A 214 -8.61 0.70 -3.95
C LEU A 214 -9.44 1.09 -5.17
N SER A 215 -8.79 1.54 -6.24
CA SER A 215 -9.45 1.97 -7.49
C SER A 215 -9.73 0.79 -8.44
N HIS A 216 -9.15 0.75 -9.60
CA HIS A 216 -9.25 -0.34 -10.56
C HIS A 216 -8.24 -1.45 -10.26
N GLN A 217 -8.43 -2.65 -10.84
CA GLN A 217 -7.57 -3.80 -10.61
C GLN A 217 -6.83 -4.18 -11.90
N VAL A 218 -5.68 -4.85 -11.73
CA VAL A 218 -5.05 -5.64 -12.82
C VAL A 218 -5.71 -7.01 -12.83
N ALA A 219 -6.18 -7.48 -13.98
CA ALA A 219 -6.78 -8.81 -14.10
C ALA A 219 -5.74 -9.91 -13.85
N PHE A 220 -6.18 -11.05 -13.36
CA PHE A 220 -5.30 -12.21 -13.21
C PHE A 220 -4.99 -12.82 -14.60
N ASP A 221 -3.88 -12.42 -15.15
CA ASP A 221 -3.38 -12.89 -16.44
C ASP A 221 -1.85 -13.02 -16.37
N LEU A 222 -1.34 -14.24 -16.52
CA LEU A 222 0.08 -14.56 -16.45
C LEU A 222 0.75 -14.63 -17.84
N GLU A 223 -0.02 -14.50 -18.92
CA GLU A 223 0.46 -14.67 -20.29
C GLU A 223 0.71 -13.34 -21.01
N THR A 224 -0.14 -12.34 -20.79
CA THR A 224 -0.07 -11.05 -21.47
C THR A 224 1.15 -10.24 -21.02
N ALA A 225 1.95 -9.79 -21.99
CA ALA A 225 3.18 -9.03 -21.74
C ALA A 225 3.26 -7.70 -22.49
N ASP A 226 2.32 -7.40 -23.37
CA ASP A 226 2.32 -6.21 -24.23
C ASP A 226 1.39 -5.09 -23.74
N HIS A 227 0.50 -5.38 -22.80
CA HIS A 227 -0.37 -4.41 -22.14
C HIS A 227 -0.79 -4.88 -20.75
N ILE A 228 -1.40 -3.98 -19.95
CA ILE A 228 -1.94 -4.31 -18.62
C ILE A 228 -3.43 -4.59 -18.76
N PRO A 229 -3.88 -5.85 -18.58
CA PRO A 229 -5.31 -6.16 -18.58
C PRO A 229 -5.95 -5.62 -17.30
N GLY A 230 -6.88 -4.67 -17.44
CA GLY A 230 -7.61 -4.06 -16.32
C GLY A 230 -8.88 -4.84 -15.97
N SER A 231 -9.34 -4.74 -14.71
CA SER A 231 -10.61 -5.29 -14.26
C SER A 231 -11.29 -4.41 -13.23
N HIS A 232 -12.59 -4.64 -13.01
CA HIS A 232 -13.39 -4.01 -11.98
C HIS A 232 -13.68 -4.96 -10.80
N GLU A 233 -12.80 -5.93 -10.55
CA GLU A 233 -12.87 -6.75 -9.34
C GLU A 233 -13.04 -5.84 -8.10
N LEU A 234 -13.79 -6.33 -7.10
CA LEU A 234 -14.09 -5.52 -5.92
C LEU A 234 -12.83 -5.24 -5.10
N PRO A 235 -12.64 -3.99 -4.66
CA PRO A 235 -11.51 -3.63 -3.81
C PRO A 235 -11.69 -4.13 -2.37
N ASP A 236 -10.59 -4.25 -1.66
CA ASP A 236 -10.53 -4.50 -0.23
C ASP A 236 -9.46 -3.64 0.43
N TYR A 237 -9.39 -3.67 1.76
CA TYR A 237 -8.24 -3.17 2.52
C TYR A 237 -7.73 -4.26 3.45
N SER A 238 -6.48 -4.16 3.87
CA SER A 238 -5.92 -5.05 4.89
C SER A 238 -6.01 -4.42 6.28
N HIS A 239 -6.60 -5.15 7.23
CA HIS A 239 -6.46 -4.88 8.66
C HIS A 239 -5.34 -5.74 9.22
N VAL A 240 -4.30 -5.09 9.76
CA VAL A 240 -3.10 -5.76 10.24
C VAL A 240 -3.02 -5.67 11.76
N THR A 241 -2.74 -6.79 12.40
CA THR A 241 -2.41 -6.86 13.83
C THR A 241 -0.97 -7.31 14.02
N VAL A 242 -0.23 -6.58 14.88
CA VAL A 242 1.15 -6.90 15.26
C VAL A 242 1.24 -7.05 16.77
N GLY A 243 1.76 -8.18 17.22
CA GLY A 243 1.94 -8.48 18.64
C GLY A 243 2.10 -9.99 18.89
N ALA A 244 2.53 -10.36 20.10
CA ALA A 244 2.74 -11.75 20.51
C ALA A 244 3.63 -12.57 19.53
N GLY A 245 4.63 -11.91 18.91
CA GLY A 245 5.55 -12.56 17.98
C GLY A 245 4.96 -12.86 16.59
N GLN A 246 3.84 -12.24 16.22
CA GLN A 246 3.18 -12.49 14.94
C GLN A 246 2.72 -11.21 14.25
N VAL A 247 2.60 -11.29 12.92
CA VAL A 247 1.93 -10.31 12.05
C VAL A 247 0.77 -11.04 11.39
N VAL A 248 -0.45 -10.57 11.62
CA VAL A 248 -1.68 -11.17 11.05
C VAL A 248 -2.37 -10.16 10.16
N ILE A 249 -2.71 -10.57 8.94
CA ILE A 249 -3.33 -9.72 7.91
C ILE A 249 -4.71 -10.28 7.60
N HIS A 250 -5.75 -9.46 7.76
CA HIS A 250 -7.11 -9.76 7.33
C HIS A 250 -7.49 -8.87 6.15
N GLN A 251 -7.93 -9.47 5.05
CA GLN A 251 -8.54 -8.74 3.94
C GLN A 251 -10.00 -8.43 4.25
N CYS A 252 -10.38 -7.17 4.15
CA CYS A 252 -11.69 -6.66 4.56
C CYS A 252 -12.44 -6.09 3.35
N SER A 253 -13.49 -6.76 2.91
CA SER A 253 -14.39 -6.31 1.83
C SER A 253 -15.28 -5.17 2.33
N PHE A 254 -14.91 -3.93 2.09
CA PHE A 254 -15.61 -2.77 2.61
C PHE A 254 -16.87 -2.38 1.84
N LEU A 255 -17.03 -2.87 0.62
CA LEU A 255 -18.24 -2.66 -0.21
C LEU A 255 -19.34 -3.70 0.08
N TYR A 256 -19.07 -4.71 0.90
CA TYR A 256 -20.09 -5.65 1.31
C TYR A 256 -21.03 -4.98 2.33
N ASP A 257 -22.29 -4.87 1.97
CA ASP A 257 -23.37 -4.28 2.79
C ASP A 257 -24.49 -5.28 3.12
N GLY A 258 -24.22 -6.56 2.95
CA GLY A 258 -25.15 -7.63 3.26
C GLY A 258 -25.28 -7.89 4.76
N PRO A 259 -26.31 -8.64 5.17
CA PRO A 259 -26.54 -8.95 6.57
C PRO A 259 -25.42 -9.82 7.16
N LEU A 260 -25.12 -9.59 8.43
CA LEU A 260 -24.32 -10.50 9.24
C LEU A 260 -25.26 -11.49 9.96
N PHE A 261 -24.85 -12.74 10.02
CA PHE A 261 -25.61 -13.80 10.70
C PHE A 261 -24.65 -14.70 11.50
N SER A 262 -25.18 -15.37 12.52
CA SER A 262 -24.42 -16.34 13.30
C SER A 262 -24.35 -17.68 12.56
N LEU A 263 -23.14 -18.19 12.32
CA LEU A 263 -22.95 -19.55 11.79
C LEU A 263 -23.43 -20.65 12.75
N GLN A 264 -23.71 -20.32 14.01
CA GLN A 264 -24.23 -21.23 15.03
C GLN A 264 -25.75 -21.17 15.12
N ASP A 265 -26.41 -20.25 14.42
CA ASP A 265 -27.86 -20.12 14.41
C ASP A 265 -28.47 -21.18 13.49
N ARG A 266 -29.27 -22.09 14.07
CA ARG A 266 -29.95 -23.16 13.32
C ARG A 266 -30.91 -22.62 12.26
N ALA A 267 -31.54 -21.47 12.49
CA ALA A 267 -32.40 -20.82 11.50
C ALA A 267 -31.64 -20.36 10.26
N ALA A 268 -30.35 -20.02 10.37
CA ALA A 268 -29.51 -19.69 9.23
C ALA A 268 -29.22 -20.90 8.33
N LEU A 269 -29.27 -22.14 8.86
CA LEU A 269 -29.05 -23.36 8.08
C LEU A 269 -30.20 -23.65 7.10
N GLU A 270 -31.40 -23.13 7.35
CA GLU A 270 -32.57 -23.30 6.45
C GLU A 270 -32.44 -22.44 5.18
N TRP A 271 -31.58 -21.43 5.18
CA TRP A 271 -31.32 -20.58 4.02
C TRP A 271 -30.57 -21.32 2.89
N ILE A 272 -29.80 -22.35 3.23
CA ILE A 272 -28.99 -23.12 2.28
C ILE A 272 -29.85 -24.09 1.45
N ASN A 273 -31.07 -24.35 1.86
CA ASN A 273 -31.97 -25.34 1.25
C ASN A 273 -33.14 -24.74 0.43
N ARG A 274 -32.99 -23.44 0.00
CA ARG A 274 -34.00 -22.81 -0.86
C ARG A 274 -33.48 -22.54 -2.26
#